data_277684413603045e913461bdaf0b43d6
#
_entry.id   277684413603045e913461bdaf0b43d6
#
_cell.length_a   1.000
_cell.length_b   1.000
_cell.length_c   1.000
_cell.angle_alpha   90.00
_cell.angle_beta   90.00
_cell.angle_gamma   90.00
#
_symmetry.space_group_name_H-M   'P 1'
#
loop_
_entity.id
_entity.type
_entity.pdbx_description
1 polymer ?
#
loop_
_entity_poly.entity_id
_entity_poly.type
_entity_poly.pdbx_seq_one_letter_code
_entity_poly.pdbx_strand_id
1 'polypeptide(L)'
;MMTTAQICRIIEHGQLSDQDLADVITAVKYARRNLQRKITSSLMVGDNVNFTSTKLGRNVTGVVTKIAIKYVTVRTASGNWRVPANMLSKIQDPELA
;
A
#
# COMPACT_ATOMS: atom_id res chain seq x y z
N MET A 1 -21.84 -7.76 3.74
CA MET A 1 -20.40 -7.55 3.90
C MET A 1 -20.16 -6.31 4.76
N MET A 2 -19.29 -6.41 5.75
CA MET A 2 -19.00 -5.27 6.62
C MET A 2 -18.20 -4.20 5.89
N THR A 3 -18.57 -2.95 6.10
CA THR A 3 -17.78 -1.82 5.61
C THR A 3 -16.61 -1.53 6.54
N THR A 4 -15.62 -0.81 6.07
CA THR A 4 -14.50 -0.37 6.91
C THR A 4 -14.99 0.43 8.12
N ALA A 5 -15.97 1.30 7.91
CA ALA A 5 -16.56 2.10 9.00
C ALA A 5 -17.19 1.21 10.08
N GLN A 6 -17.88 0.13 9.68
CA GLN A 6 -18.47 -0.81 10.64
C GLN A 6 -17.40 -1.56 11.43
N ILE A 7 -16.32 -1.98 10.78
CA ILE A 7 -15.20 -2.66 11.43
C ILE A 7 -14.54 -1.72 12.44
N CYS A 8 -14.27 -0.48 12.06
CA CYS A 8 -13.67 0.52 12.95
C CYS A 8 -14.58 0.80 14.15
N ARG A 9 -15.88 0.88 13.93
CA ARG A 9 -16.85 1.12 15.03
C ARG A 9 -16.83 -0.02 16.04
N ILE A 10 -16.74 -1.27 15.57
CA ILE A 10 -16.65 -2.43 16.45
C ILE A 10 -15.38 -2.35 17.28
N ILE A 11 -14.26 -1.97 16.70
CA ILE A 11 -12.99 -1.83 17.40
C ILE A 11 -13.04 -0.70 18.43
N GLU A 12 -13.60 0.46 18.06
CA GLU A 12 -13.64 1.65 18.91
C GLU A 12 -14.65 1.53 20.06
N HIS A 13 -15.82 0.97 19.79
CA HIS A 13 -16.95 0.99 20.71
C HIS A 13 -17.45 -0.39 21.11
N GLY A 14 -16.91 -1.45 20.54
CA GLY A 14 -17.24 -2.81 20.93
C GLY A 14 -16.63 -3.15 22.28
N GLN A 15 -17.14 -4.21 22.90
CA GLN A 15 -16.64 -4.67 24.19
C GLN A 15 -15.49 -5.65 23.99
N LEU A 16 -14.40 -5.17 23.40
CA LEU A 16 -13.23 -5.97 23.17
C LEU A 16 -12.26 -5.82 24.34
N SER A 17 -11.69 -6.94 24.77
CA SER A 17 -10.64 -6.92 25.79
C SER A 17 -9.33 -6.43 25.19
N ASP A 18 -8.35 -6.13 26.05
CA ASP A 18 -7.02 -5.75 25.61
C ASP A 18 -6.39 -6.87 24.76
N GLN A 19 -6.62 -8.13 25.13
CA GLN A 19 -6.14 -9.27 24.36
C GLN A 19 -6.79 -9.32 22.97
N ASP A 20 -8.10 -9.06 22.89
CA ASP A 20 -8.80 -9.02 21.61
C ASP A 20 -8.25 -7.92 20.71
N LEU A 21 -7.95 -6.77 21.28
CA LEU A 21 -7.36 -5.66 20.51
C LEU A 21 -5.95 -6.02 20.01
N ALA A 22 -5.16 -6.71 20.82
CA ALA A 22 -3.85 -7.19 20.41
C ALA A 22 -3.95 -8.18 19.23
N ASP A 23 -4.93 -9.06 19.27
CA ASP A 23 -5.19 -10.02 18.21
C ASP A 23 -5.61 -9.30 16.91
N VAL A 24 -6.43 -8.24 17.03
CA VAL A 24 -6.84 -7.43 15.89
C VAL A 24 -5.63 -6.74 15.26
N ILE A 25 -4.73 -6.19 16.07
CA ILE A 25 -3.51 -5.56 15.58
C ILE A 25 -2.65 -6.57 14.81
N THR A 26 -2.51 -7.77 15.33
CA THR A 26 -1.77 -8.85 14.66
C THR A 26 -2.41 -9.20 13.32
N ALA A 27 -3.74 -9.29 13.28
CA ALA A 27 -4.47 -9.58 12.05
C ALA A 27 -4.29 -8.47 11.01
N VAL A 28 -4.29 -7.20 11.44
CA VAL A 28 -4.05 -6.06 10.55
C VAL A 28 -2.65 -6.12 9.94
N LYS A 29 -1.63 -6.41 10.74
CA LYS A 29 -0.26 -6.54 10.26
C LYS A 29 -0.13 -7.67 9.24
N TYR A 30 -0.78 -8.78 9.49
CA TYR A 30 -0.78 -9.92 8.58
C TYR A 30 -1.44 -9.57 7.25
N ALA A 31 -2.59 -8.91 7.30
CA ALA A 31 -3.32 -8.49 6.11
C ALA A 31 -2.51 -7.50 5.27
N ARG A 32 -1.83 -6.54 5.91
CA ARG A 32 -0.95 -5.60 5.21
C ARG A 32 0.21 -6.29 4.52
N ARG A 33 0.81 -7.28 5.17
CA ARG A 33 1.91 -8.05 4.59
C ARG A 33 1.45 -8.80 3.35
N ASN A 34 0.29 -9.43 3.41
CA ASN A 34 -0.28 -10.14 2.27
C ASN A 34 -0.60 -9.18 1.11
N LEU A 35 -1.13 -8.01 1.42
CA LEU A 35 -1.42 -6.99 0.42
C LEU A 35 -0.13 -6.51 -0.26
N GLN A 36 0.94 -6.28 0.51
CA GLN A 36 2.24 -5.89 -0.04
C GLN A 36 2.80 -6.94 -0.98
N ARG A 37 2.72 -8.22 -0.59
CA ARG A 37 3.17 -9.32 -1.45
C ARG A 37 2.37 -9.39 -2.74
N LYS A 38 1.06 -9.20 -2.66
CA LYS A 38 0.16 -9.22 -3.81
C LYS A 38 0.50 -8.11 -4.79
N ILE A 39 0.70 -6.90 -4.29
CA ILE A 39 1.08 -5.74 -5.10
C ILE A 39 2.46 -5.96 -5.70
N THR A 40 3.42 -6.39 -4.90
CA THR A 40 4.80 -6.62 -5.34
C THR A 40 4.85 -7.68 -6.46
N SER A 41 4.06 -8.75 -6.35
CA SER A 41 4.03 -9.79 -7.36
C SER A 41 3.37 -9.36 -8.67
N SER A 42 2.54 -8.31 -8.63
CA SER A 42 1.87 -7.77 -9.82
C SER A 42 2.70 -6.69 -10.52
N LEU A 43 3.74 -6.16 -9.87
CA LEU A 43 4.60 -5.13 -10.44
C LEU A 43 5.77 -5.73 -11.19
N MET A 44 6.21 -5.04 -12.24
CA MET A 44 7.41 -5.38 -12.99
C MET A 44 8.30 -4.16 -13.13
N VAL A 45 9.60 -4.39 -13.22
CA VAL A 45 10.55 -3.30 -13.53
C VAL A 45 10.17 -2.69 -14.86
N GLY A 46 10.10 -1.38 -14.90
CA GLY A 46 9.65 -0.62 -16.08
C GLY A 46 8.20 -0.19 -16.02
N ASP A 47 7.44 -0.68 -15.05
CA ASP A 47 6.04 -0.26 -14.89
C ASP A 47 5.96 1.20 -14.44
N ASN A 48 4.96 1.90 -14.98
CA ASN A 48 4.63 3.26 -14.52
C ASN A 48 3.72 3.16 -13.31
N VAL A 49 4.09 3.86 -12.24
CA VAL A 49 3.34 3.85 -10.99
C VAL A 49 3.18 5.26 -10.46
N ASN A 50 2.20 5.45 -9.60
CA ASN A 50 2.07 6.69 -8.83
C ASN A 50 1.92 6.38 -7.36
N PHE A 51 2.25 7.37 -6.54
CA PHE A 51 2.07 7.31 -5.10
C PHE A 51 1.86 8.73 -4.57
N THR A 52 1.20 8.83 -3.43
CA THR A 52 1.01 10.11 -2.75
C THR A 52 2.18 10.34 -1.81
N SER A 53 2.91 11.43 -2.02
CA SER A 53 4.00 11.84 -1.14
C SER A 53 3.46 12.80 -0.08
N THR A 54 3.52 12.39 1.18
CA THR A 54 3.14 13.27 2.30
C THR A 54 4.16 14.40 2.46
N LYS A 55 5.41 14.14 2.10
CA LYS A 55 6.49 15.13 2.16
C LYS A 55 6.28 16.24 1.15
N LEU A 56 5.83 15.93 -0.05
CA LEU A 56 5.57 16.90 -1.11
C LEU A 56 4.11 17.35 -1.16
N GLY A 57 3.21 16.64 -0.46
CA GLY A 57 1.80 16.94 -0.44
C GLY A 57 1.09 16.73 -1.77
N ARG A 58 1.60 15.85 -2.63
CA ARG A 58 1.04 15.59 -3.96
C ARG A 58 1.34 14.19 -4.44
N ASN A 59 0.66 13.79 -5.51
CA ASN A 59 0.94 12.54 -6.20
C ASN A 59 2.23 12.66 -7.01
N VAL A 60 3.06 11.62 -6.92
CA VAL A 60 4.31 11.53 -7.67
C VAL A 60 4.22 10.33 -8.60
N THR A 61 4.61 10.52 -9.85
CA THR A 61 4.63 9.50 -10.88
C THR A 61 6.06 9.11 -11.19
N GLY A 62 6.31 7.83 -11.41
CA GLY A 62 7.64 7.35 -11.76
C GLY A 62 7.63 5.97 -12.35
N VAL A 63 8.83 5.45 -12.58
CA VAL A 63 9.05 4.14 -13.19
C VAL A 63 9.72 3.22 -12.17
N VAL A 64 9.20 2.00 -12.04
CA VAL A 64 9.78 1.00 -11.14
C VAL A 64 11.14 0.56 -11.68
N THR A 65 12.18 0.67 -10.86
CA THR A 65 13.54 0.26 -11.21
C THR A 65 14.02 -0.94 -10.41
N LYS A 66 13.46 -1.17 -9.22
CA LYS A 66 13.82 -2.31 -8.38
C LYS A 66 12.63 -2.69 -7.52
N ILE A 67 12.42 -3.98 -7.35
CA ILE A 67 11.33 -4.51 -6.53
C ILE A 67 11.92 -5.37 -5.42
N ALA A 68 11.65 -4.98 -4.18
CA ALA A 68 11.94 -5.79 -3.00
C ALA A 68 10.61 -6.14 -2.32
N ILE A 69 10.65 -7.04 -1.36
CA ILE A 69 9.42 -7.54 -0.71
C ILE A 69 8.64 -6.41 -0.05
N LYS A 70 9.33 -5.50 0.63
CA LYS A 70 8.70 -4.44 1.42
C LYS A 70 8.65 -3.11 0.69
N TYR A 71 9.71 -2.77 -0.03
CA TYR A 71 9.87 -1.48 -0.68
C TYR A 71 10.13 -1.66 -2.18
N VAL A 72 9.62 -0.71 -2.93
CA VAL A 72 9.85 -0.63 -4.37
C VAL A 72 10.61 0.66 -4.65
N THR A 73 11.67 0.57 -5.45
CA THR A 73 12.42 1.76 -5.87
C THR A 73 11.77 2.31 -7.14
N VAL A 74 11.37 3.57 -7.07
CA VAL A 74 10.70 4.28 -8.16
C VAL A 74 11.57 5.44 -8.59
N ARG A 75 11.91 5.49 -9.87
CA ARG A 75 12.66 6.62 -10.43
C ARG A 75 11.69 7.69 -10.90
N THR A 76 11.82 8.89 -10.35
CA THR A 76 10.98 10.04 -10.66
C THR A 76 11.83 11.16 -11.23
N ALA A 77 11.17 12.24 -11.66
CA ALA A 77 11.86 13.44 -12.13
C ALA A 77 12.76 14.06 -11.04
N SER A 78 12.43 13.86 -9.77
CA SER A 78 13.20 14.40 -8.65
C SER A 78 14.18 13.38 -8.03
N GLY A 79 14.37 12.22 -8.65
CA GLY A 79 15.32 11.22 -8.21
C GLY A 79 14.66 9.89 -7.85
N ASN A 80 15.43 9.02 -7.21
CA ASN A 80 14.94 7.69 -6.81
C ASN A 80 14.27 7.76 -5.45
N TRP A 81 13.13 7.08 -5.34
CA TRP A 81 12.36 6.98 -4.11
C TRP A 81 12.18 5.52 -3.72
N ARG A 82 12.29 5.25 -2.43
CA ARG A 82 11.92 3.95 -1.87
C ARG A 82 10.53 4.09 -1.28
N VAL A 83 9.57 3.40 -1.86
CA VAL A 83 8.16 3.52 -1.51
C VAL A 83 7.63 2.17 -1.05
N PRO A 84 6.90 2.11 0.08
CA PRO A 84 6.24 0.86 0.47
C PRO A 84 5.32 0.38 -0.65
N ALA A 85 5.36 -0.91 -0.95
CA ALA A 85 4.62 -1.46 -2.08
C ALA A 85 3.12 -1.19 -2.00
N ASN A 86 2.56 -1.17 -0.77
CA ASN A 86 1.13 -0.94 -0.57
C ASN A 86 0.70 0.51 -0.83
N MET A 87 1.63 1.43 -1.02
CA MET A 87 1.34 2.83 -1.34
C MET A 87 1.35 3.10 -2.84
N LEU A 88 1.79 2.14 -3.64
CA LEU A 88 1.90 2.30 -5.08
C LEU A 88 0.60 1.93 -5.79
N SER A 89 0.28 2.69 -6.82
CA SER A 89 -0.79 2.36 -7.76
C SER A 89 -0.20 2.27 -9.16
N LYS A 90 -0.44 1.14 -9.82
CA LYS A 90 0.02 0.95 -11.18
C LYS A 90 -0.81 1.82 -12.13
N ILE A 91 -0.15 2.59 -12.96
CA ILE A 91 -0.82 3.39 -13.99
C ILE A 91 -1.07 2.49 -15.19
N GLN A 92 -2.34 2.34 -15.54
CA GLN A 92 -2.72 1.62 -16.75
C GLN A 92 -2.78 2.60 -17.91
N ASP A 93 -2.25 2.18 -19.06
CA ASP A 93 -2.36 2.96 -20.27
C ASP A 93 -3.84 3.03 -20.67
N PRO A 94 -4.42 4.23 -20.80
CA PRO A 94 -5.83 4.38 -21.20
C PRO A 94 -6.16 3.72 -22.54
N GLU A 95 -5.18 3.61 -23.42
CA GLU A 95 -5.38 2.98 -24.74
C GLU A 95 -5.49 1.47 -24.62
N LEU A 96 -5.00 0.89 -23.55
CA LEU A 96 -5.05 -0.56 -23.30
C LEU A 96 -6.18 -0.95 -22.35
N ALA A 97 -6.80 0.02 -21.75
CA ALA A 97 -7.89 -0.20 -20.80
C ALA A 97 -9.23 -0.43 -21.50
#